data_0706e3ad6600040a5af34ccff62f2939
#
_entry.id   0706e3ad6600040a5af34ccff62f2939
#
_cell.length_a   1.000
_cell.length_b   1.000
_cell.length_c   1.000
_cell.angle_alpha   90.00
_cell.angle_beta   90.00
_cell.angle_gamma   90.00
#
_symmetry.space_group_name_H-M   'P 1'
#
loop_
_entity.id
_entity.type
_entity.pdbx_description
1 polymer ?
#
loop_
_entity_poly.entity_id
_entity_poly.type
_entity_poly.pdbx_seq_one_letter_code
_entity_poly.pdbx_strand_id
1 'polypeptide(L)'
;MAFPATYDFNYYKGDTFEFSIYPKKNDGTVFNLSQYYVPTSFANDPDYVNSSASTYDSAQFTIATARGPISTTPGVQQPIRCFARVSEDGTNVFCAIRPTDAETLIAGTEYVYDVEVKKPAGLPGSGQYEVVQTLLTGKITITDQVTGANVGTRGSLSDYNIVGLTVPVTCAEPDTSIIETAEYYGSVVWYEPNGTTLITTSKFDTDKAYKAKITITPRPPYKILGTPANKFSVEGADITNNPPYIVSETPAIVTATFPKTAKPVSLLAINDVTPPVVGIVPDTSVPETAQYSVTLSWKEKSLTDPVIYSNFTGTFKPSRTYVAQILLTPKTGYTLCTGIVADSFSVPDALNYTNSANSGIIIAEFPATGA
;
A
#
# COMPACT_ATOMS: atom_id res chain seq x y z
N MET A 1 24.84 -16.48 22.89
CA MET A 1 24.56 -15.33 22.02
C MET A 1 25.53 -14.22 22.36
N ALA A 2 26.19 -13.61 21.34
CA ALA A 2 27.14 -12.50 21.57
C ALA A 2 26.44 -11.13 21.64
N PHE A 3 25.30 -11.06 22.30
CA PHE A 3 24.62 -9.79 22.54
C PHE A 3 24.68 -9.45 24.05
N PRO A 4 24.70 -8.15 24.38
CA PRO A 4 24.81 -6.99 23.50
C PRO A 4 26.24 -6.76 22.98
N ALA A 5 26.34 -6.30 21.70
CA ALA A 5 27.58 -5.68 21.22
C ALA A 5 27.75 -4.30 21.86
N THR A 6 28.99 -3.79 21.87
CA THR A 6 29.29 -2.44 22.41
C THR A 6 29.85 -1.57 21.30
N TYR A 7 29.32 -0.36 21.14
CA TYR A 7 29.79 0.61 20.16
C TYR A 7 29.65 2.04 20.72
N ASP A 8 30.76 2.78 20.87
CA ASP A 8 30.78 4.15 21.33
C ASP A 8 30.92 5.09 20.14
N PHE A 9 30.18 6.21 20.14
CA PHE A 9 30.27 7.20 19.06
C PHE A 9 30.05 8.64 19.55
N ASN A 10 30.48 9.58 18.71
CA ASN A 10 30.22 10.99 18.93
C ASN A 10 29.02 11.43 18.09
N TYR A 11 28.17 12.25 18.70
CA TYR A 11 27.02 12.82 18.04
C TYR A 11 27.12 14.36 18.06
N TYR A 12 26.98 14.98 16.89
CA TYR A 12 26.92 16.43 16.79
C TYR A 12 25.48 16.88 16.98
N LYS A 13 25.25 17.67 18.05
CA LYS A 13 23.91 18.11 18.45
C LYS A 13 23.26 18.91 17.30
N GLY A 14 22.07 18.47 16.88
CA GLY A 14 21.34 19.10 15.78
C GLY A 14 21.48 18.38 14.43
N ASP A 15 22.36 17.39 14.30
CA ASP A 15 22.45 16.57 13.10
C ASP A 15 21.45 15.43 13.15
N THR A 16 21.13 14.86 11.99
CA THR A 16 20.49 13.54 11.91
C THR A 16 21.59 12.49 11.87
N PHE A 17 21.56 11.54 12.80
CA PHE A 17 22.48 10.42 12.84
C PHE A 17 21.73 9.11 12.66
N GLU A 18 22.06 8.35 11.64
CA GLU A 18 21.38 7.11 11.27
C GLU A 18 22.38 5.95 11.23
N PHE A 19 21.94 4.78 11.69
CA PHE A 19 22.72 3.54 11.59
C PHE A 19 21.82 2.33 11.58
N SER A 20 22.34 1.21 11.06
CA SER A 20 21.64 -0.07 11.06
C SER A 20 22.45 -1.11 11.81
N ILE A 21 21.75 -1.93 12.62
CA ILE A 21 22.34 -3.05 13.36
C ILE A 21 21.97 -4.33 12.60
N TYR A 22 22.97 -5.10 12.18
CA TYR A 22 22.82 -6.40 11.55
C TYR A 22 23.25 -7.50 12.53
N PRO A 23 22.34 -7.97 13.41
CA PRO A 23 22.74 -8.88 14.47
C PRO A 23 23.09 -10.26 13.91
N LYS A 24 24.17 -10.84 14.43
CA LYS A 24 24.63 -12.18 14.06
C LYS A 24 24.71 -13.09 15.27
N LYS A 25 24.49 -14.37 15.08
CA LYS A 25 24.76 -15.39 16.10
C LYS A 25 26.26 -15.65 16.24
N ASN A 26 26.67 -16.40 17.28
CA ASN A 26 28.08 -16.75 17.52
C ASN A 26 28.72 -17.53 16.35
N ASP A 27 27.93 -18.22 15.56
CA ASP A 27 28.38 -18.96 14.38
C ASP A 27 28.48 -18.07 13.11
N GLY A 28 28.25 -16.75 13.24
CA GLY A 28 28.29 -15.80 12.14
C GLY A 28 27.02 -15.73 11.29
N THR A 29 26.05 -16.61 11.50
CA THR A 29 24.78 -16.58 10.80
C THR A 29 23.91 -15.39 11.23
N VAL A 30 23.03 -14.92 10.34
CA VAL A 30 22.11 -13.82 10.63
C VAL A 30 21.16 -14.21 11.76
N PHE A 31 21.02 -13.33 12.76
CA PHE A 31 19.97 -13.47 13.76
C PHE A 31 18.66 -12.95 13.17
N ASN A 32 17.70 -13.85 12.98
CA ASN A 32 16.43 -13.52 12.36
C ASN A 32 15.56 -12.67 13.31
N LEU A 33 15.24 -11.46 12.89
CA LEU A 33 14.41 -10.50 13.60
C LEU A 33 12.95 -10.49 13.16
N SER A 34 12.53 -11.35 12.22
CA SER A 34 11.17 -11.33 11.67
C SER A 34 10.08 -11.48 12.74
N GLN A 35 10.36 -12.21 13.82
CA GLN A 35 9.44 -12.36 14.95
C GLN A 35 9.25 -11.07 15.78
N TYR A 36 10.09 -10.05 15.57
CA TYR A 36 10.04 -8.75 16.22
C TYR A 36 9.49 -7.66 15.27
N TYR A 37 9.22 -8.01 14.01
CA TYR A 37 8.65 -7.09 13.05
C TYR A 37 7.18 -6.85 13.34
N VAL A 38 6.79 -5.58 13.40
CA VAL A 38 5.38 -5.15 13.50
C VAL A 38 5.01 -4.46 12.19
N PRO A 39 4.07 -5.03 11.41
CA PRO A 39 3.61 -4.41 10.17
C PRO A 39 3.04 -3.02 10.42
N THR A 40 3.26 -2.12 9.48
CA THR A 40 2.73 -0.74 9.52
C THR A 40 1.20 -0.68 9.53
N SER A 41 0.52 -1.75 9.13
CA SER A 41 -0.94 -1.87 9.21
C SER A 41 -1.48 -1.76 10.66
N PHE A 42 -0.69 -2.13 11.65
CA PHE A 42 -1.04 -1.91 13.06
C PHE A 42 -0.91 -0.45 13.50
N ALA A 43 -0.17 0.38 12.77
CA ALA A 43 -0.09 1.82 13.05
C ALA A 43 -1.43 2.56 12.85
N ASN A 44 -2.41 1.94 12.22
CA ASN A 44 -3.76 2.47 12.00
C ASN A 44 -4.81 1.90 12.98
N ASP A 45 -4.40 1.02 13.90
CA ASP A 45 -5.26 0.54 14.98
C ASP A 45 -5.56 1.73 15.92
N PRO A 46 -6.82 2.06 16.22
CA PRO A 46 -7.18 3.12 17.17
C PRO A 46 -6.54 2.93 18.54
N ASP A 47 -6.34 1.69 18.97
CA ASP A 47 -5.67 1.35 20.22
C ASP A 47 -4.15 1.58 20.11
N TYR A 48 -3.59 1.46 18.91
CA TYR A 48 -2.19 1.77 18.62
C TYR A 48 -1.91 3.28 18.60
N VAL A 49 -2.80 4.07 18.00
CA VAL A 49 -2.67 5.53 17.90
C VAL A 49 -2.89 6.22 19.25
N ASN A 50 -3.72 5.65 20.11
CA ASN A 50 -4.05 6.22 21.44
C ASN A 50 -3.18 5.67 22.58
N SER A 51 -2.43 4.59 22.36
CA SER A 51 -1.42 4.15 23.30
C SER A 51 -0.20 5.06 23.19
N SER A 52 0.34 5.52 24.32
CA SER A 52 1.68 6.13 24.29
C SER A 52 2.59 5.22 23.48
N ALA A 53 3.32 5.75 22.49
CA ALA A 53 4.15 5.03 21.52
C ALA A 53 5.06 3.91 22.10
N SER A 54 5.08 3.78 23.41
CA SER A 54 5.85 2.83 24.20
C SER A 54 5.37 1.38 24.14
N THR A 55 4.16 1.10 23.74
CA THR A 55 3.56 -0.23 23.92
C THR A 55 3.67 -1.14 22.67
N TYR A 56 4.00 -0.58 21.51
CA TYR A 56 4.00 -1.34 20.26
C TYR A 56 5.34 -1.37 19.50
N ASP A 57 6.34 -0.62 20.01
CA ASP A 57 7.66 -0.61 19.38
C ASP A 57 8.35 -1.96 19.58
N SER A 58 8.47 -2.73 18.50
CA SER A 58 9.25 -3.97 18.48
C SER A 58 10.75 -3.70 18.59
N ALA A 59 11.20 -2.50 18.31
CA ALA A 59 12.56 -2.00 18.54
C ALA A 59 12.51 -0.70 19.34
N GLN A 60 13.49 -0.51 20.19
CA GLN A 60 13.62 0.69 21.02
C GLN A 60 15.08 1.12 21.07
N PHE A 61 15.35 2.38 20.75
CA PHE A 61 16.64 3.02 20.93
C PHE A 61 16.52 4.09 22.02
N THR A 62 17.21 3.91 23.12
CA THR A 62 17.10 4.75 24.31
C THR A 62 18.45 5.35 24.67
N ILE A 63 18.48 6.66 24.94
CA ILE A 63 19.64 7.42 25.43
C ILE A 63 19.32 7.90 26.84
N ALA A 64 20.24 7.72 27.80
CA ALA A 64 20.06 8.11 29.19
C ALA A 64 21.36 8.65 29.77
N THR A 65 21.24 9.41 30.86
CA THR A 65 22.42 9.91 31.62
C THR A 65 23.16 8.81 32.37
N ALA A 66 22.47 7.73 32.72
CA ALA A 66 23.04 6.58 33.41
C ALA A 66 22.19 5.33 33.14
N ARG A 67 22.80 4.15 33.36
CA ARG A 67 22.09 2.87 33.39
C ARG A 67 21.39 2.68 34.74
N GLY A 68 20.19 2.12 34.70
CA GLY A 68 19.45 1.81 35.91
C GLY A 68 18.00 2.23 35.87
N PRO A 69 17.27 2.15 36.99
CA PRO A 69 15.86 2.54 37.03
C PRO A 69 15.67 4.00 36.68
N ILE A 70 14.59 4.30 35.97
CA ILE A 70 14.21 5.68 35.61
C ILE A 70 13.99 6.47 36.92
N SER A 71 14.70 7.60 37.06
CA SER A 71 14.51 8.48 38.20
C SER A 71 13.15 9.16 38.16
N THR A 72 12.43 9.14 39.26
CA THR A 72 11.17 9.90 39.45
C THR A 72 11.39 11.27 40.05
N THR A 73 12.65 11.64 40.33
CA THR A 73 13.00 12.93 40.94
C THR A 73 12.76 14.08 39.98
N PRO A 74 12.00 15.12 40.34
CA PRO A 74 11.81 16.29 39.48
C PRO A 74 13.16 16.96 39.16
N GLY A 75 13.34 17.35 37.88
CA GLY A 75 14.57 17.98 37.37
C GLY A 75 15.65 17.01 36.91
N VAL A 76 15.50 15.71 37.10
CA VAL A 76 16.40 14.71 36.49
C VAL A 76 15.97 14.44 35.04
N GLN A 77 16.94 14.53 34.13
CA GLN A 77 16.68 14.26 32.70
C GLN A 77 16.16 12.83 32.53
N GLN A 78 15.02 12.74 31.89
CA GLN A 78 14.41 11.44 31.57
C GLN A 78 15.13 10.79 30.39
N PRO A 79 15.11 9.47 30.28
CA PRO A 79 15.58 8.77 29.09
C PRO A 79 14.89 9.27 27.80
N ILE A 80 15.69 9.48 26.78
CA ILE A 80 15.22 9.94 25.48
C ILE A 80 15.02 8.74 24.59
N ARG A 81 13.84 8.62 24.02
CA ARG A 81 13.56 7.62 23.01
C ARG A 81 13.83 8.17 21.63
N CYS A 82 14.72 7.51 20.93
CA CYS A 82 15.03 7.78 19.53
C CYS A 82 14.35 6.76 18.64
N PHE A 83 14.33 7.04 17.36
CA PHE A 83 13.70 6.14 16.39
C PHE A 83 14.45 4.81 16.28
N ALA A 84 13.70 3.70 16.33
CA ALA A 84 14.20 2.37 16.02
C ALA A 84 13.11 1.52 15.35
N ARG A 85 13.46 0.74 14.33
CA ARG A 85 12.53 -0.13 13.62
C ARG A 85 13.22 -1.38 13.12
N VAL A 86 12.58 -2.53 13.28
CA VAL A 86 12.98 -3.79 12.62
C VAL A 86 12.62 -3.71 11.15
N SER A 87 13.54 -4.08 10.26
CA SER A 87 13.27 -4.19 8.82
C SER A 87 12.24 -5.27 8.51
N GLU A 88 11.48 -5.09 7.44
CA GLU A 88 10.44 -6.01 7.01
C GLU A 88 10.96 -7.42 6.72
N ASP A 89 12.18 -7.50 6.17
CA ASP A 89 12.87 -8.77 5.90
C ASP A 89 13.47 -9.42 7.15
N GLY A 90 13.38 -8.75 8.32
CA GLY A 90 13.90 -9.24 9.60
C GLY A 90 15.42 -9.35 9.65
N THR A 91 16.16 -8.63 8.82
CA THR A 91 17.63 -8.73 8.75
C THR A 91 18.36 -7.70 9.59
N ASN A 92 17.73 -6.55 9.87
CA ASN A 92 18.37 -5.45 10.60
C ASN A 92 17.39 -4.65 11.47
N VAL A 93 17.95 -3.83 12.36
CA VAL A 93 17.24 -2.76 13.06
C VAL A 93 17.82 -1.44 12.58
N PHE A 94 16.99 -0.61 11.98
CA PHE A 94 17.31 0.76 11.62
C PHE A 94 17.10 1.67 12.82
N CYS A 95 18.06 2.52 13.13
CA CYS A 95 18.06 3.46 14.25
C CYS A 95 18.39 4.87 13.77
N ALA A 96 17.77 5.88 14.38
CA ALA A 96 18.08 7.28 14.09
C ALA A 96 18.00 8.15 15.33
N ILE A 97 18.96 9.07 15.50
CA ILE A 97 18.85 10.23 16.39
C ILE A 97 18.49 11.42 15.49
N ARG A 98 17.38 12.04 15.78
CA ARG A 98 16.92 13.22 15.04
C ARG A 98 17.25 14.49 15.85
N PRO A 99 17.35 15.65 15.19
CA PRO A 99 17.59 16.92 15.91
C PRO A 99 16.65 17.16 17.08
N THR A 100 15.38 16.79 16.92
CA THR A 100 14.35 16.92 17.97
C THR A 100 14.52 15.96 19.13
N ASP A 101 15.01 14.74 18.87
CA ASP A 101 15.31 13.78 19.93
C ASP A 101 16.48 14.28 20.79
N ALA A 102 17.38 15.04 20.17
CA ALA A 102 18.59 15.56 20.78
C ALA A 102 18.43 16.94 21.46
N GLU A 103 17.25 17.57 21.42
CA GLU A 103 17.04 18.93 21.98
C GLU A 103 17.48 19.05 23.44
N THR A 104 17.21 18.03 24.24
CA THR A 104 17.52 17.99 25.67
C THR A 104 18.92 17.45 26.00
N LEU A 105 19.66 16.94 25.00
CA LEU A 105 21.03 16.51 25.18
C LEU A 105 21.96 17.72 25.41
N ILE A 106 22.88 17.60 26.36
CA ILE A 106 23.81 18.66 26.74
C ILE A 106 25.16 18.39 26.08
N ALA A 107 25.67 19.34 25.31
CA ALA A 107 27.00 19.26 24.72
C ALA A 107 28.09 19.14 25.79
N GLY A 108 29.13 18.39 25.47
CA GLY A 108 30.22 18.08 26.43
C GLY A 108 29.84 16.99 27.45
N THR A 109 28.64 16.44 27.38
CA THR A 109 28.18 15.36 28.27
C THR A 109 28.24 14.01 27.56
N GLU A 110 28.68 12.98 28.30
CA GLU A 110 28.64 11.58 27.89
C GLU A 110 27.34 10.97 28.39
N TYR A 111 26.62 10.32 27.48
CA TYR A 111 25.41 9.55 27.75
C TYR A 111 25.65 8.06 27.48
N VAL A 112 24.82 7.22 28.08
CA VAL A 112 24.76 5.79 27.75
C VAL A 112 23.55 5.52 26.88
N TYR A 113 23.63 4.49 26.05
CA TYR A 113 22.50 4.09 25.23
C TYR A 113 22.36 2.57 25.15
N ASP A 114 21.17 2.13 24.77
CA ASP A 114 20.91 0.78 24.31
C ASP A 114 19.91 0.74 23.15
N VAL A 115 19.99 -0.35 22.40
CA VAL A 115 19.00 -0.71 21.39
C VAL A 115 18.47 -2.09 21.71
N GLU A 116 17.18 -2.17 21.96
CA GLU A 116 16.47 -3.39 22.32
C GLU A 116 15.47 -3.77 21.25
N VAL A 117 15.22 -5.09 21.11
CA VAL A 117 14.07 -5.62 20.39
C VAL A 117 13.16 -6.37 21.34
N LYS A 118 11.86 -6.24 21.13
CA LYS A 118 10.81 -6.77 21.99
C LYS A 118 9.84 -7.59 21.17
N LYS A 119 9.59 -8.81 21.58
CA LYS A 119 8.57 -9.66 21.00
C LYS A 119 7.28 -9.49 21.81
N PRO A 120 6.19 -8.99 21.21
CA PRO A 120 4.93 -8.85 21.92
C PRO A 120 4.41 -10.19 22.43
N ALA A 121 3.86 -10.20 23.65
CA ALA A 121 3.14 -11.34 24.21
C ALA A 121 1.65 -11.07 24.11
N GLY A 122 0.94 -11.83 23.28
CA GLY A 122 -0.51 -11.70 23.12
C GLY A 122 -0.96 -10.64 22.11
N LEU A 123 -2.12 -10.05 22.35
CA LEU A 123 -2.69 -9.03 21.46
C LEU A 123 -1.85 -7.76 21.45
N PRO A 124 -1.73 -7.07 20.30
CA PRO A 124 -1.14 -5.74 20.24
C PRO A 124 -1.80 -4.83 21.29
N GLY A 125 -1.01 -4.09 22.07
CA GLY A 125 -1.52 -3.18 23.09
C GLY A 125 -1.53 -3.70 24.51
N SER A 126 -1.26 -4.97 24.74
CA SER A 126 -1.21 -5.51 26.11
C SER A 126 -0.07 -4.93 26.96
N GLY A 127 0.92 -4.28 26.32
CA GLY A 127 2.15 -3.81 27.01
C GLY A 127 3.02 -4.94 27.57
N GLN A 128 2.66 -6.19 27.30
CA GLN A 128 3.42 -7.35 27.77
C GLN A 128 4.33 -7.86 26.66
N TYR A 129 5.55 -8.24 27.02
CA TYR A 129 6.54 -8.77 26.10
C TYR A 129 6.98 -10.15 26.53
N GLU A 130 6.99 -11.09 25.59
CA GLU A 130 7.46 -12.46 25.79
C GLU A 130 8.98 -12.52 25.89
N VAL A 131 9.64 -11.72 25.04
CA VAL A 131 11.11 -11.65 24.97
C VAL A 131 11.55 -10.21 24.79
N VAL A 132 12.50 -9.76 25.60
CA VAL A 132 13.23 -8.51 25.43
C VAL A 132 14.70 -8.84 25.27
N GLN A 133 15.33 -8.33 24.21
CA GLN A 133 16.73 -8.59 23.93
C GLN A 133 17.47 -7.31 23.57
N THR A 134 18.51 -6.96 24.32
CA THR A 134 19.42 -5.87 23.98
C THR A 134 20.39 -6.33 22.90
N LEU A 135 20.43 -5.62 21.78
CA LEU A 135 21.28 -5.90 20.63
C LEU A 135 22.58 -5.11 20.66
N LEU A 136 22.49 -3.85 21.03
CA LEU A 136 23.61 -2.92 21.05
C LEU A 136 23.56 -2.02 22.27
N THR A 137 24.70 -1.66 22.78
CA THR A 137 24.86 -0.75 23.94
C THR A 137 26.15 0.04 23.77
N GLY A 138 26.25 1.20 24.39
CA GLY A 138 27.47 1.99 24.33
C GLY A 138 27.32 3.35 24.98
N LYS A 139 28.24 4.23 24.65
CA LYS A 139 28.31 5.62 25.08
C LYS A 139 28.17 6.54 23.88
N ILE A 140 27.55 7.69 24.12
CA ILE A 140 27.42 8.77 23.14
C ILE A 140 28.02 10.01 23.78
N THR A 141 29.06 10.59 23.17
CA THR A 141 29.58 11.91 23.55
C THR A 141 28.88 12.96 22.68
N ILE A 142 28.24 13.92 23.31
CA ILE A 142 27.55 15.00 22.64
C ILE A 142 28.53 16.15 22.36
N THR A 143 28.63 16.53 21.11
CA THR A 143 29.49 17.65 20.65
C THR A 143 28.64 18.76 20.09
N ASP A 144 28.95 20.02 20.42
CA ASP A 144 28.29 21.17 19.78
C ASP A 144 28.71 21.31 18.31
N GLN A 145 27.80 21.81 17.50
CA GLN A 145 28.13 22.23 16.14
C GLN A 145 28.93 23.53 16.15
N VAL A 146 29.98 23.59 15.32
CA VAL A 146 30.80 24.80 15.12
C VAL A 146 30.03 25.89 14.35
N THR A 147 29.11 25.49 13.53
CA THR A 147 28.28 26.38 12.69
C THR A 147 27.01 26.78 13.43
N GLY A 148 27.15 27.53 14.53
CA GLY A 148 26.07 28.08 15.37
C GLY A 148 24.69 27.54 15.06
N ALA A 149 24.35 26.40 15.65
CA ALA A 149 23.10 25.75 15.35
C ALA A 149 21.95 26.62 15.75
N ASN A 150 21.36 27.30 14.82
CA ASN A 150 19.93 27.33 14.82
C ASN A 150 19.52 25.85 14.72
N VAL A 151 19.27 25.21 15.88
CA VAL A 151 18.46 24.00 15.98
C VAL A 151 17.27 24.29 15.07
N GLY A 152 17.27 23.67 13.92
CA GLY A 152 16.61 24.23 12.76
C GLY A 152 15.22 24.66 13.15
N THR A 153 14.92 25.92 12.89
CA THR A 153 13.56 26.42 12.90
C THR A 153 12.78 25.33 12.19
N ARG A 154 11.92 24.60 12.91
CA ARG A 154 11.15 23.48 12.35
C ARG A 154 10.69 23.90 10.98
N GLY A 155 11.32 23.35 9.94
CA GLY A 155 11.09 23.75 8.56
C GLY A 155 9.64 23.47 8.19
N SER A 156 9.00 24.37 7.49
CA SER A 156 7.74 24.01 6.83
C SER A 156 8.01 22.85 5.87
N LEU A 157 7.01 22.02 5.60
CA LEU A 157 7.10 21.03 4.55
C LEU A 157 7.50 21.72 3.23
N SER A 158 8.31 21.08 2.45
CA SER A 158 8.68 21.50 1.09
C SER A 158 8.04 20.61 0.02
N ASP A 159 7.81 19.35 0.35
CA ASP A 159 7.10 18.40 -0.50
C ASP A 159 5.62 18.31 -0.08
N TYR A 160 4.74 18.65 -1.01
CA TYR A 160 3.30 18.60 -0.85
C TYR A 160 2.63 17.64 -1.82
N ASN A 161 3.42 16.87 -2.57
CA ASN A 161 2.89 15.86 -3.48
C ASN A 161 2.75 14.51 -2.76
N ILE A 162 1.51 14.14 -2.44
CA ILE A 162 1.20 12.86 -1.80
C ILE A 162 1.21 11.78 -2.87
N VAL A 163 2.13 10.85 -2.75
CA VAL A 163 2.29 9.71 -3.66
C VAL A 163 1.94 8.38 -2.97
N GLY A 164 1.71 7.34 -3.77
CA GLY A 164 1.42 5.98 -3.27
C GLY A 164 -0.06 5.68 -3.11
N LEU A 165 -0.95 6.57 -3.59
CA LEU A 165 -2.36 6.26 -3.73
C LEU A 165 -2.67 5.89 -5.18
N THR A 166 -3.32 4.76 -5.35
CA THR A 166 -3.85 4.33 -6.64
C THR A 166 -5.22 4.94 -6.88
N VAL A 167 -5.47 5.46 -8.07
CA VAL A 167 -6.83 5.88 -8.46
C VAL A 167 -7.78 4.71 -8.26
N PRO A 168 -8.94 4.91 -7.58
CA PRO A 168 -9.90 3.85 -7.34
C PRO A 168 -10.32 3.13 -8.61
N VAL A 169 -10.11 1.82 -8.65
CA VAL A 169 -10.53 0.94 -9.75
C VAL A 169 -11.56 -0.03 -9.22
N THR A 170 -12.65 -0.22 -9.94
CA THR A 170 -13.70 -1.19 -9.58
C THR A 170 -13.07 -2.57 -9.29
N CYS A 171 -13.48 -3.22 -8.22
CA CYS A 171 -12.98 -4.50 -7.73
C CYS A 171 -11.54 -4.50 -7.16
N ALA A 172 -10.83 -3.40 -7.22
CA ALA A 172 -9.52 -3.27 -6.57
C ALA A 172 -9.69 -2.99 -5.07
N GLU A 173 -8.69 -3.38 -4.29
CA GLU A 173 -8.63 -3.08 -2.86
C GLU A 173 -8.16 -1.64 -2.64
N PRO A 174 -8.72 -0.91 -1.64
CA PRO A 174 -8.28 0.42 -1.29
C PRO A 174 -6.89 0.44 -0.66
N ASP A 175 -6.04 1.40 -1.04
CA ASP A 175 -4.79 1.66 -0.34
C ASP A 175 -5.07 2.17 1.07
N THR A 176 -4.27 1.75 2.04
CA THR A 176 -4.43 2.13 3.46
C THR A 176 -3.36 3.11 3.96
N SER A 177 -2.30 3.32 3.19
CA SER A 177 -1.19 4.22 3.50
C SER A 177 -0.68 4.92 2.25
N ILE A 178 0.03 6.00 2.44
CA ILE A 178 0.77 6.70 1.39
C ILE A 178 2.23 6.24 1.38
N ILE A 179 2.97 6.55 0.32
CA ILE A 179 4.43 6.41 0.36
C ILE A 179 4.99 7.46 1.32
N GLU A 180 5.77 7.02 2.29
CA GLU A 180 6.41 7.87 3.26
C GLU A 180 7.54 8.70 2.60
N THR A 181 7.65 9.96 3.03
CA THR A 181 8.71 10.86 2.60
C THR A 181 9.70 11.13 3.74
N ALA A 182 10.79 11.85 3.45
CA ALA A 182 11.68 12.34 4.50
C ALA A 182 10.98 13.33 5.44
N GLU A 183 9.92 14.01 4.97
CA GLU A 183 9.25 15.09 5.66
C GLU A 183 7.99 14.66 6.42
N TYR A 184 7.28 13.63 5.94
CA TYR A 184 6.04 13.16 6.56
C TYR A 184 5.74 11.71 6.20
N TYR A 185 4.83 11.12 6.97
CA TYR A 185 4.15 9.85 6.68
C TYR A 185 2.64 10.04 6.87
N GLY A 186 1.86 9.07 6.43
CA GLY A 186 0.41 9.18 6.59
C GLY A 186 -0.36 7.91 6.36
N SER A 187 -1.58 7.90 6.88
CA SER A 187 -2.56 6.84 6.70
C SER A 187 -3.74 7.32 5.86
N VAL A 188 -4.46 6.40 5.26
CA VAL A 188 -5.58 6.68 4.36
C VAL A 188 -6.81 5.94 4.82
N VAL A 189 -7.92 6.69 4.87
CA VAL A 189 -9.24 6.14 5.11
C VAL A 189 -10.16 6.55 3.98
N TRP A 190 -10.86 5.59 3.41
CA TRP A 190 -11.72 5.80 2.26
C TRP A 190 -13.19 5.97 2.65
N TYR A 191 -13.84 6.86 1.94
CA TYR A 191 -15.23 7.22 2.15
C TYR A 191 -16.03 7.12 0.84
N GLU A 192 -17.33 6.83 1.00
CA GLU A 192 -18.31 6.97 -0.05
C GLU A 192 -18.34 8.42 -0.59
N PRO A 193 -18.94 8.69 -1.76
CA PRO A 193 -18.97 10.01 -2.38
C PRO A 193 -19.45 11.15 -1.47
N ASN A 194 -20.29 10.83 -0.47
CA ASN A 194 -20.79 11.79 0.52
C ASN A 194 -19.67 12.30 1.47
N GLY A 195 -18.52 11.60 1.55
CA GLY A 195 -17.38 11.96 2.39
C GLY A 195 -17.57 11.73 3.89
N THR A 196 -18.63 11.04 4.29
CA THR A 196 -18.98 10.75 5.70
C THR A 196 -19.15 9.28 5.99
N THR A 197 -19.61 8.50 5.02
CA THR A 197 -19.80 7.06 5.16
C THR A 197 -18.50 6.33 4.82
N LEU A 198 -17.94 5.60 5.76
CA LEU A 198 -16.75 4.76 5.57
C LEU A 198 -17.02 3.64 4.57
N ILE A 199 -16.04 3.33 3.76
CA ILE A 199 -16.07 2.10 2.97
C ILE A 199 -15.82 0.92 3.91
N THR A 200 -16.81 0.03 3.99
CA THR A 200 -16.74 -1.21 4.79
C THR A 200 -16.43 -2.42 3.92
N THR A 201 -16.45 -2.27 2.60
CA THR A 201 -16.12 -3.33 1.64
C THR A 201 -14.62 -3.40 1.42
N SER A 202 -14.09 -4.61 1.22
CA SER A 202 -12.67 -4.81 0.91
C SER A 202 -12.28 -4.32 -0.48
N LYS A 203 -13.23 -3.87 -1.30
CA LYS A 203 -13.01 -3.48 -2.70
C LYS A 203 -13.86 -2.28 -3.07
N PHE A 204 -13.36 -1.49 -4.01
CA PHE A 204 -14.12 -0.42 -4.62
C PHE A 204 -15.28 -0.95 -5.46
N ASP A 205 -16.43 -0.34 -5.32
CA ASP A 205 -17.66 -0.63 -6.05
C ASP A 205 -17.71 0.13 -7.39
N THR A 206 -18.77 -0.04 -8.15
CA THR A 206 -18.94 0.54 -9.49
C THR A 206 -19.56 1.93 -9.47
N ASP A 207 -19.21 2.77 -10.46
CA ASP A 207 -19.80 4.10 -10.74
C ASP A 207 -19.79 5.06 -9.53
N LYS A 208 -18.79 4.96 -8.67
CA LYS A 208 -18.66 5.80 -7.47
C LYS A 208 -17.40 6.66 -7.49
N ALA A 209 -17.54 7.93 -7.13
CA ALA A 209 -16.44 8.89 -6.98
C ALA A 209 -15.97 8.89 -5.52
N TYR A 210 -15.07 8.02 -5.15
CA TYR A 210 -14.60 7.86 -3.79
C TYR A 210 -13.79 9.04 -3.28
N LYS A 211 -13.80 9.22 -1.95
CA LYS A 211 -12.99 10.20 -1.25
C LYS A 211 -11.99 9.55 -0.32
N ALA A 212 -10.71 9.88 -0.46
CA ALA A 212 -9.68 9.53 0.50
C ALA A 212 -9.52 10.66 1.52
N LYS A 213 -9.58 10.33 2.81
CA LYS A 213 -9.08 11.19 3.88
C LYS A 213 -7.71 10.70 4.29
N ILE A 214 -6.71 11.52 4.05
CA ILE A 214 -5.30 11.22 4.26
C ILE A 214 -4.86 11.99 5.48
N THR A 215 -4.43 11.27 6.51
CA THR A 215 -3.87 11.87 7.72
C THR A 215 -2.37 12.02 7.54
N ILE A 216 -1.90 13.25 7.44
CA ILE A 216 -0.47 13.58 7.28
C ILE A 216 0.13 13.88 8.64
N THR A 217 1.17 13.15 9.00
CA THR A 217 1.96 13.35 10.21
C THR A 217 3.38 13.78 9.83
N PRO A 218 3.77 15.01 10.15
CA PRO A 218 5.11 15.49 9.83
C PRO A 218 6.17 14.74 10.64
N ARG A 219 7.32 14.49 10.04
CA ARG A 219 8.50 13.97 10.71
C ARG A 219 9.33 15.13 11.27
N PRO A 220 9.83 15.05 12.49
CA PRO A 220 10.80 16.03 12.97
C PRO A 220 12.04 16.10 12.05
N PRO A 221 12.58 17.30 11.74
CA PRO A 221 12.24 18.61 12.28
C PRO A 221 11.14 19.37 11.52
N TYR A 222 10.43 18.71 10.62
CA TYR A 222 9.39 19.37 9.80
C TYR A 222 8.14 19.66 10.62
N LYS A 223 7.42 20.71 10.21
CA LYS A 223 6.13 21.11 10.77
C LYS A 223 5.11 21.29 9.67
N ILE A 224 3.89 20.90 9.96
CA ILE A 224 2.75 21.13 9.08
C ILE A 224 2.05 22.44 9.37
N LEU A 225 2.32 23.04 10.54
CA LEU A 225 1.81 24.32 10.95
C LEU A 225 2.17 25.42 9.97
N GLY A 226 1.17 26.22 9.57
CA GLY A 226 1.34 27.31 8.61
C GLY A 226 1.26 26.87 7.14
N THR A 227 0.94 25.59 6.85
CA THR A 227 0.66 25.15 5.48
C THR A 227 -0.61 25.84 4.95
N PRO A 228 -0.54 26.52 3.80
CA PRO A 228 -1.71 27.16 3.20
C PRO A 228 -2.80 26.14 2.80
N ALA A 229 -4.04 26.63 2.68
CA ALA A 229 -5.14 25.82 2.15
C ALA A 229 -4.82 25.27 0.75
N ASN A 230 -5.25 24.07 0.46
CA ASN A 230 -5.15 23.42 -0.84
C ASN A 230 -3.71 23.36 -1.41
N LYS A 231 -2.71 23.28 -0.51
CA LYS A 231 -1.30 23.18 -0.90
C LYS A 231 -0.92 21.77 -1.34
N PHE A 232 -1.51 20.75 -0.69
CA PHE A 232 -1.24 19.36 -1.05
C PHE A 232 -1.87 18.98 -2.38
N SER A 233 -1.19 18.08 -3.10
CA SER A 233 -1.70 17.43 -4.31
C SER A 233 -1.66 15.91 -4.14
N VAL A 234 -2.61 15.23 -4.78
CA VAL A 234 -2.68 13.77 -4.83
C VAL A 234 -2.82 13.38 -6.29
N GLU A 235 -1.92 12.53 -6.80
CA GLU A 235 -1.94 12.11 -8.19
C GLU A 235 -3.23 11.37 -8.53
N GLY A 236 -3.83 11.73 -9.67
CA GLY A 236 -5.08 11.14 -10.15
C GLY A 236 -6.35 11.56 -9.44
N ALA A 237 -6.27 12.42 -8.43
CA ALA A 237 -7.46 13.02 -7.82
C ALA A 237 -7.98 14.19 -8.65
N ASP A 238 -9.30 14.29 -8.81
CA ASP A 238 -9.96 15.44 -9.45
C ASP A 238 -9.83 16.70 -8.59
N ILE A 239 -9.94 16.55 -7.26
CA ILE A 239 -9.89 17.63 -6.30
C ILE A 239 -9.11 17.15 -5.08
N THR A 240 -8.13 17.96 -4.64
CA THR A 240 -7.43 17.77 -3.38
C THR A 240 -7.63 19.00 -2.50
N ASN A 241 -8.12 18.80 -1.28
CA ASN A 241 -8.36 19.85 -0.31
C ASN A 241 -7.68 19.53 1.02
N ASN A 242 -6.99 20.53 1.60
CA ASN A 242 -6.63 20.51 3.00
C ASN A 242 -7.31 21.69 3.71
N PRO A 243 -7.54 21.63 5.04
CA PRO A 243 -8.17 22.71 5.79
C PRO A 243 -7.49 24.05 5.54
N PRO A 244 -8.24 25.17 5.58
CA PRO A 244 -7.65 26.48 5.49
C PRO A 244 -6.72 26.66 6.70
N TYR A 245 -5.46 26.92 6.44
CA TYR A 245 -4.40 27.25 7.39
C TYR A 245 -4.31 26.29 8.58
N ILE A 246 -3.39 25.35 8.51
CA ILE A 246 -3.16 24.40 9.60
C ILE A 246 -2.59 25.14 10.79
N VAL A 247 -3.39 25.28 11.86
CA VAL A 247 -3.08 26.11 13.05
C VAL A 247 -2.52 25.32 14.23
N SER A 248 -2.36 23.99 14.09
CA SER A 248 -1.80 23.15 15.14
C SER A 248 -0.74 22.21 14.57
N GLU A 249 0.15 21.73 15.40
CA GLU A 249 1.14 20.71 15.04
C GLU A 249 0.55 19.29 15.05
N THR A 250 -0.75 19.15 15.22
CA THR A 250 -1.46 17.87 15.11
C THR A 250 -1.48 17.40 13.66
N PRO A 251 -1.62 16.10 13.41
CA PRO A 251 -1.76 15.57 12.07
C PRO A 251 -2.83 16.33 11.27
N ALA A 252 -2.52 16.66 10.02
CA ALA A 252 -3.48 17.32 9.15
C ALA A 252 -4.22 16.31 8.29
N ILE A 253 -5.48 16.60 8.01
CA ILE A 253 -6.30 15.79 7.12
C ILE A 253 -6.35 16.45 5.74
N VAL A 254 -5.87 15.75 4.74
CA VAL A 254 -6.02 16.08 3.33
C VAL A 254 -7.13 15.21 2.75
N THR A 255 -8.06 15.82 2.02
CA THR A 255 -9.15 15.09 1.37
C THR A 255 -8.93 15.11 -0.14
N ALA A 256 -8.84 13.94 -0.75
CA ALA A 256 -8.75 13.76 -2.19
C ALA A 256 -10.05 13.14 -2.72
N THR A 257 -10.61 13.72 -3.77
CA THR A 257 -11.78 13.18 -4.48
C THR A 257 -11.32 12.65 -5.82
N PHE A 258 -11.65 11.39 -6.10
CA PHE A 258 -11.22 10.71 -7.31
C PHE A 258 -12.35 10.60 -8.33
N PRO A 259 -12.00 10.42 -9.62
CA PRO A 259 -12.97 10.10 -10.67
C PRO A 259 -13.82 8.88 -10.30
N LYS A 260 -14.96 8.78 -10.96
CA LYS A 260 -15.81 7.61 -10.79
C LYS A 260 -15.12 6.33 -11.25
N THR A 261 -15.26 5.29 -10.47
CA THR A 261 -14.90 3.93 -10.86
C THR A 261 -15.72 3.45 -12.08
N ALA A 262 -15.19 2.47 -12.79
CA ALA A 262 -15.81 1.93 -13.99
C ALA A 262 -17.18 1.30 -13.73
N LYS A 263 -18.09 1.41 -14.71
CA LYS A 263 -19.39 0.74 -14.71
C LYS A 263 -19.28 -0.69 -15.23
N PRO A 264 -20.16 -1.61 -14.82
CA PRO A 264 -20.25 -2.90 -15.48
C PRO A 264 -20.63 -2.75 -16.95
N VAL A 265 -20.09 -3.63 -17.77
CA VAL A 265 -20.59 -3.79 -19.15
C VAL A 265 -22.07 -4.18 -19.09
N SER A 266 -22.91 -3.53 -19.88
CA SER A 266 -24.35 -3.76 -19.94
C SER A 266 -24.84 -4.14 -21.35
N LEU A 267 -24.00 -3.96 -22.38
CA LEU A 267 -24.28 -4.46 -23.73
C LEU A 267 -23.90 -5.93 -23.79
N LEU A 268 -24.88 -6.80 -23.64
CA LEU A 268 -24.67 -8.25 -23.54
C LEU A 268 -24.89 -9.00 -24.87
N ALA A 269 -25.39 -8.35 -25.90
CA ALA A 269 -25.49 -8.93 -27.21
C ALA A 269 -24.21 -8.66 -28.03
N ILE A 270 -23.56 -9.72 -28.48
CA ILE A 270 -22.40 -9.67 -29.35
C ILE A 270 -22.86 -9.90 -30.74
N ASN A 271 -23.15 -8.80 -31.44
CA ASN A 271 -23.65 -8.83 -32.80
C ASN A 271 -22.49 -8.96 -33.79
N ASP A 272 -22.86 -9.19 -35.07
CA ASP A 272 -21.96 -9.19 -36.23
C ASP A 272 -20.86 -10.28 -36.22
N VAL A 273 -21.03 -11.33 -35.41
CA VAL A 273 -20.21 -12.55 -35.54
C VAL A 273 -20.77 -13.34 -36.73
N THR A 274 -20.02 -13.44 -37.81
CA THR A 274 -20.45 -14.16 -39.00
C THR A 274 -20.47 -15.67 -38.74
N PRO A 275 -21.63 -16.35 -38.90
CA PRO A 275 -21.71 -17.79 -38.77
C PRO A 275 -20.75 -18.52 -39.76
N PRO A 276 -20.23 -19.69 -39.39
CA PRO A 276 -19.35 -20.48 -40.24
C PRO A 276 -20.03 -20.88 -41.55
N VAL A 277 -19.43 -20.45 -42.67
CA VAL A 277 -19.88 -20.80 -44.03
C VAL A 277 -18.72 -21.43 -44.78
N VAL A 278 -18.96 -22.56 -45.46
CA VAL A 278 -17.93 -23.29 -46.20
C VAL A 278 -17.17 -22.37 -47.16
N GLY A 279 -15.84 -22.45 -47.09
CA GLY A 279 -14.93 -21.67 -47.94
C GLY A 279 -14.69 -20.22 -47.50
N ILE A 280 -15.39 -19.74 -46.48
CA ILE A 280 -15.19 -18.40 -45.92
C ILE A 280 -14.10 -18.43 -44.83
N VAL A 281 -13.31 -17.36 -44.77
CA VAL A 281 -12.32 -17.15 -43.70
C VAL A 281 -13.06 -16.64 -42.46
N PRO A 282 -12.76 -17.18 -41.26
CA PRO A 282 -13.36 -16.73 -40.00
C PRO A 282 -13.09 -15.26 -39.68
N ASP A 283 -14.08 -14.60 -39.10
CA ASP A 283 -13.86 -13.28 -38.49
C ASP A 283 -12.82 -13.36 -37.35
N THR A 284 -12.00 -12.35 -37.24
CA THR A 284 -11.06 -12.19 -36.14
C THR A 284 -11.45 -11.08 -35.16
N SER A 285 -12.42 -10.25 -35.56
CA SER A 285 -13.01 -9.18 -34.76
C SER A 285 -14.38 -8.82 -35.29
N VAL A 286 -15.18 -8.13 -34.49
CA VAL A 286 -16.43 -7.51 -34.90
C VAL A 286 -16.34 -6.00 -34.65
N PRO A 287 -17.28 -5.19 -35.21
CA PRO A 287 -17.32 -3.76 -34.92
C PRO A 287 -17.33 -3.46 -33.44
N GLU A 288 -16.56 -2.48 -33.04
CA GLU A 288 -16.48 -2.06 -31.65
C GLU A 288 -17.79 -1.47 -31.14
N THR A 289 -18.12 -1.74 -29.89
CA THR A 289 -19.24 -1.11 -29.21
C THR A 289 -18.78 0.15 -28.47
N ALA A 290 -19.71 0.86 -27.84
CA ALA A 290 -19.38 1.97 -26.92
C ALA A 290 -18.69 1.48 -25.64
N GLN A 291 -18.82 0.18 -25.27
CA GLN A 291 -18.41 -0.35 -23.98
C GLN A 291 -17.19 -1.28 -24.06
N TYR A 292 -16.99 -1.95 -25.17
CA TYR A 292 -15.89 -2.91 -25.35
C TYR A 292 -15.53 -3.10 -26.82
N SER A 293 -14.32 -3.58 -27.06
CA SER A 293 -13.88 -4.19 -28.30
C SER A 293 -13.90 -5.71 -28.20
N VAL A 294 -13.96 -6.38 -29.33
CA VAL A 294 -14.09 -7.85 -29.44
C VAL A 294 -12.98 -8.41 -30.31
N THR A 295 -12.33 -9.46 -29.84
CA THR A 295 -11.47 -10.30 -30.66
C THR A 295 -12.02 -11.73 -30.70
N LEU A 296 -11.89 -12.38 -31.83
CA LEU A 296 -12.39 -13.72 -32.10
C LEU A 296 -11.24 -14.66 -32.38
N SER A 297 -11.31 -15.84 -31.81
CA SER A 297 -10.53 -17.00 -32.25
C SER A 297 -11.44 -18.20 -32.41
N TRP A 298 -11.13 -19.04 -33.38
CA TRP A 298 -12.00 -20.14 -33.74
C TRP A 298 -11.35 -21.48 -33.42
N LYS A 299 -12.20 -22.44 -33.05
CA LYS A 299 -11.81 -23.84 -32.83
C LYS A 299 -12.71 -24.75 -33.63
N GLU A 300 -12.13 -25.80 -34.22
CA GLU A 300 -12.86 -26.88 -34.88
C GLU A 300 -13.15 -27.95 -33.82
N LYS A 301 -14.41 -28.39 -33.74
CA LYS A 301 -14.86 -29.47 -32.85
C LYS A 301 -14.58 -30.80 -33.50
N SER A 302 -13.93 -31.74 -32.83
CA SER A 302 -13.67 -33.07 -33.33
C SER A 302 -14.97 -33.86 -33.55
N LEU A 303 -14.96 -34.78 -34.49
CA LEU A 303 -16.06 -35.72 -34.73
C LEU A 303 -15.90 -37.00 -33.85
N THR A 304 -14.86 -37.09 -33.06
CA THR A 304 -14.51 -38.28 -32.25
C THR A 304 -14.87 -38.04 -30.79
N ASP A 305 -15.08 -39.14 -30.06
CA ASP A 305 -15.23 -39.12 -28.61
C ASP A 305 -13.89 -39.55 -27.95
N PRO A 306 -13.34 -38.80 -26.96
CA PRO A 306 -13.87 -37.56 -26.42
C PRO A 306 -13.79 -36.38 -27.41
N VAL A 307 -14.72 -35.41 -27.24
CA VAL A 307 -14.72 -34.18 -28.02
C VAL A 307 -13.49 -33.35 -27.73
N ILE A 308 -12.73 -33.02 -28.78
CA ILE A 308 -11.53 -32.17 -28.70
C ILE A 308 -11.78 -30.92 -29.53
N TYR A 309 -11.36 -29.77 -28.97
CA TYR A 309 -11.39 -28.47 -29.64
C TYR A 309 -9.99 -28.08 -30.10
N SER A 310 -9.73 -28.05 -31.40
CA SER A 310 -8.42 -27.66 -31.95
C SER A 310 -8.48 -26.24 -32.48
N ASN A 311 -7.45 -25.44 -32.26
CA ASN A 311 -7.33 -24.11 -32.83
C ASN A 311 -7.48 -24.19 -34.37
N PHE A 312 -8.28 -23.30 -34.92
CA PHE A 312 -8.62 -23.31 -36.33
C PHE A 312 -8.13 -22.02 -37.01
N THR A 313 -7.49 -22.20 -38.13
CA THR A 313 -7.08 -21.15 -39.06
C THR A 313 -7.35 -21.62 -40.51
N GLY A 314 -7.62 -20.70 -41.40
CA GLY A 314 -7.94 -20.99 -42.80
C GLY A 314 -9.43 -20.79 -43.11
N THR A 315 -9.98 -21.51 -44.07
CA THR A 315 -11.40 -21.42 -44.48
C THR A 315 -12.23 -22.52 -43.85
N PHE A 316 -13.45 -22.23 -43.47
CA PHE A 316 -14.37 -23.23 -42.92
C PHE A 316 -14.59 -24.38 -43.89
N LYS A 317 -14.55 -25.61 -43.38
CA LYS A 317 -14.70 -26.87 -44.14
C LYS A 317 -16.16 -27.35 -44.10
N PRO A 318 -16.61 -28.13 -45.09
CA PRO A 318 -17.96 -28.70 -45.09
C PRO A 318 -18.15 -29.71 -43.95
N SER A 319 -19.41 -29.82 -43.48
CA SER A 319 -19.83 -30.79 -42.43
C SER A 319 -19.00 -30.75 -41.14
N ARG A 320 -18.63 -29.56 -40.70
CA ARG A 320 -17.85 -29.34 -39.46
C ARG A 320 -18.58 -28.39 -38.54
N THR A 321 -18.41 -28.61 -37.24
CA THR A 321 -18.87 -27.71 -36.17
C THR A 321 -17.72 -26.86 -35.71
N TYR A 322 -17.96 -25.58 -35.60
CA TYR A 322 -16.98 -24.59 -35.13
C TYR A 322 -17.45 -23.87 -33.86
N VAL A 323 -16.51 -23.50 -33.08
CA VAL A 323 -16.73 -22.76 -31.85
C VAL A 323 -15.91 -21.46 -31.88
N ALA A 324 -16.58 -20.34 -31.75
CA ALA A 324 -15.94 -19.06 -31.56
C ALA A 324 -15.58 -18.86 -30.07
N GLN A 325 -14.33 -18.60 -29.78
CA GLN A 325 -13.91 -18.05 -28.50
C GLN A 325 -13.81 -16.54 -28.69
N ILE A 326 -14.65 -15.84 -27.97
CA ILE A 326 -14.84 -14.39 -28.04
C ILE A 326 -14.21 -13.78 -26.82
N LEU A 327 -13.30 -12.83 -27.00
CA LEU A 327 -12.66 -12.08 -25.92
C LEU A 327 -13.11 -10.63 -25.98
N LEU A 328 -13.73 -10.17 -24.90
CA LEU A 328 -14.11 -8.78 -24.71
C LEU A 328 -13.00 -8.01 -23.99
N THR A 329 -12.64 -6.85 -24.52
CA THR A 329 -11.75 -5.89 -23.86
C THR A 329 -12.55 -4.63 -23.54
N PRO A 330 -12.84 -4.34 -22.26
CA PRO A 330 -13.59 -3.16 -21.86
C PRO A 330 -12.88 -1.88 -22.28
N LYS A 331 -13.65 -0.88 -22.70
CA LYS A 331 -13.19 0.47 -22.94
C LYS A 331 -13.11 1.25 -21.63
N THR A 332 -12.39 2.36 -21.64
CA THR A 332 -12.28 3.27 -20.48
C THR A 332 -13.66 3.59 -19.91
N GLY A 333 -13.81 3.47 -18.60
CA GLY A 333 -15.07 3.68 -17.89
C GLY A 333 -15.96 2.44 -17.77
N TYR A 334 -15.56 1.30 -18.32
CA TYR A 334 -16.28 0.03 -18.22
C TYR A 334 -15.42 -1.09 -17.65
N THR A 335 -16.06 -2.08 -17.05
CA THR A 335 -15.41 -3.24 -16.43
C THR A 335 -16.21 -4.52 -16.63
N LEU A 336 -15.51 -5.64 -16.57
CA LEU A 336 -16.08 -6.99 -16.53
C LEU A 336 -15.90 -7.68 -15.18
N CYS A 337 -15.17 -7.04 -14.23
CA CYS A 337 -14.84 -7.69 -12.96
C CYS A 337 -16.04 -7.88 -12.00
N THR A 338 -17.17 -7.25 -12.30
CA THR A 338 -18.41 -7.38 -11.53
C THR A 338 -19.62 -7.08 -12.41
N GLY A 339 -20.80 -7.52 -12.00
CA GLY A 339 -22.08 -7.25 -12.66
C GLY A 339 -22.37 -8.13 -13.88
N ILE A 340 -21.48 -9.03 -14.26
CA ILE A 340 -21.71 -9.99 -15.36
C ILE A 340 -22.17 -11.32 -14.76
N VAL A 341 -23.36 -11.74 -15.12
CA VAL A 341 -23.90 -13.04 -14.72
C VAL A 341 -23.37 -14.13 -15.67
N ALA A 342 -23.22 -15.35 -15.17
CA ALA A 342 -22.89 -16.48 -16.02
C ALA A 342 -23.97 -16.66 -17.11
N ASP A 343 -23.54 -17.00 -18.33
CA ASP A 343 -24.39 -17.25 -19.49
C ASP A 343 -25.33 -16.10 -19.85
N SER A 344 -24.90 -14.85 -19.53
CA SER A 344 -25.71 -13.64 -19.79
C SER A 344 -25.44 -12.99 -21.16
N PHE A 345 -24.31 -13.29 -21.77
CA PHE A 345 -24.04 -12.79 -23.12
C PHE A 345 -24.83 -13.61 -24.13
N SER A 346 -25.25 -12.96 -25.21
CA SER A 346 -25.89 -13.60 -26.34
C SER A 346 -25.06 -13.41 -27.61
N VAL A 347 -25.01 -14.46 -28.43
CA VAL A 347 -24.36 -14.45 -29.74
C VAL A 347 -25.40 -14.91 -30.76
N PRO A 348 -25.92 -14.02 -31.62
CA PRO A 348 -26.89 -14.38 -32.65
C PRO A 348 -26.39 -15.53 -33.54
N ASP A 349 -27.31 -16.37 -33.98
CA ASP A 349 -27.07 -17.52 -34.87
C ASP A 349 -26.18 -18.65 -34.27
N ALA A 350 -25.67 -18.50 -33.03
CA ALA A 350 -25.05 -19.61 -32.33
C ALA A 350 -26.11 -20.58 -31.78
N LEU A 351 -25.82 -21.88 -31.81
CA LEU A 351 -26.65 -22.92 -31.18
C LEU A 351 -26.61 -22.85 -29.67
N ASN A 352 -25.44 -22.52 -29.13
CA ASN A 352 -25.19 -22.43 -27.72
C ASN A 352 -24.08 -21.41 -27.46
N TYR A 353 -24.18 -20.71 -26.35
CA TYR A 353 -23.14 -19.80 -25.90
C TYR A 353 -23.04 -19.83 -24.36
N THR A 354 -21.83 -19.70 -23.83
CA THR A 354 -21.57 -19.71 -22.40
C THR A 354 -20.53 -18.67 -22.04
N ASN A 355 -20.66 -18.10 -20.85
CA ASN A 355 -19.62 -17.30 -20.20
C ASN A 355 -19.64 -17.54 -18.69
N SER A 356 -18.48 -17.52 -18.07
CA SER A 356 -18.41 -17.50 -16.60
C SER A 356 -18.84 -16.13 -16.06
N ALA A 357 -19.32 -16.10 -14.82
CA ALA A 357 -19.61 -14.83 -14.15
C ALA A 357 -18.36 -13.94 -14.09
N ASN A 358 -18.55 -12.65 -14.31
CA ASN A 358 -17.47 -11.63 -14.28
C ASN A 358 -16.31 -11.97 -15.23
N SER A 359 -16.61 -12.54 -16.38
CA SER A 359 -15.65 -12.92 -17.42
C SER A 359 -15.98 -12.26 -18.72
N GLY A 360 -14.95 -11.81 -19.45
CA GLY A 360 -15.06 -11.34 -20.84
C GLY A 360 -14.79 -12.43 -21.88
N ILE A 361 -14.72 -13.69 -21.47
CA ILE A 361 -14.53 -14.83 -22.38
C ILE A 361 -15.88 -15.50 -22.60
N ILE A 362 -16.34 -15.50 -23.84
CA ILE A 362 -17.58 -16.15 -24.25
C ILE A 362 -17.24 -17.26 -25.25
N ILE A 363 -17.85 -18.40 -25.09
CA ILE A 363 -17.72 -19.55 -25.97
C ILE A 363 -19.05 -19.71 -26.71
N ALA A 364 -19.04 -19.62 -28.03
CA ALA A 364 -20.22 -19.74 -28.86
C ALA A 364 -20.07 -20.89 -29.89
N GLU A 365 -20.93 -21.89 -29.83
CA GLU A 365 -20.97 -23.01 -30.75
C GLU A 365 -21.99 -22.73 -31.88
N PHE A 366 -21.58 -22.84 -33.10
CA PHE A 366 -22.41 -22.61 -34.27
C PHE A 366 -22.92 -23.92 -34.89
N PRO A 367 -24.00 -23.85 -35.68
CA PRO A 367 -24.46 -25.00 -36.47
C PRO A 367 -23.34 -25.59 -37.34
N ALA A 368 -23.41 -26.88 -37.60
CA ALA A 368 -22.50 -27.50 -38.53
C ALA A 368 -22.62 -26.84 -39.90
N THR A 369 -21.47 -26.60 -40.54
CA THR A 369 -21.45 -26.10 -41.94
C THR A 369 -22.14 -27.06 -42.87
N GLY A 370 -22.73 -26.54 -43.96
CA GLY A 370 -23.33 -27.36 -45.02
C GLY A 370 -22.37 -28.41 -45.58
N ALA A 371 -22.94 -29.38 -46.29
CA ALA A 371 -22.18 -30.44 -46.94
C ALA A 371 -21.39 -29.93 -48.16
#